data_45be1541da8556dc7387eeb90980d36f
#
_entry.id   45be1541da8556dc7387eeb90980d36f
#
_cell.length_a   1.000
_cell.length_b   1.000
_cell.length_c   1.000
_cell.angle_alpha   90.00
_cell.angle_beta   90.00
_cell.angle_gamma   90.00
#
_symmetry.space_group_name_H-M   'P 1'
#
loop_
_entity.id
_entity.type
_entity.pdbx_description
1 polymer ?
#
loop_
_entity_poly.entity_id
_entity_poly.type
_entity_poly.pdbx_seq_one_letter_code
_entity_poly.pdbx_strand_id
1 'polypeptide(L)'
;ELLQGNPTSFSFVKHLMDINLATLSYSTEFENIGRFGAAVKYINYGSFDEADDFGNRTGEFGANEMAFIIGYANNLDENFYYGANAKFIYSGIADRSSTAMAVDLGLHYAIPDKNWNFGFAVLNLGGQLSKYYETSEAEDLPLDVVVGVSKRLENLPLRLSLDFHKLNEDRDDFIERFKAFTVGAEFTLSKVLKLRLGYDNERRSEFKIGSTAGVAGFNAGLGVKVSDYQFDYGYSSLGLVGGLHRIGISTSL
;
A
#
# COMPACT_ATOMS: atom_id res chain seq x y z
N GLU A 1 -6.94 -12.45 11.01
CA GLU A 1 -7.94 -11.96 12.00
C GLU A 1 -8.83 -10.96 11.29
N LEU A 2 -10.13 -11.24 11.20
CA LEU A 2 -11.11 -10.30 10.70
C LEU A 2 -11.19 -9.11 11.66
N LEU A 3 -11.42 -7.93 11.11
CA LEU A 3 -11.55 -6.71 11.89
C LEU A 3 -12.76 -6.82 12.84
N GLN A 4 -12.53 -6.66 14.12
CA GLN A 4 -13.60 -6.59 15.13
C GLN A 4 -13.76 -5.14 15.61
N GLY A 5 -14.99 -4.75 15.96
CA GLY A 5 -15.31 -3.38 16.38
C GLY A 5 -15.20 -2.38 15.23
N ASN A 6 -14.83 -1.14 15.58
CA ASN A 6 -14.66 -0.02 14.66
C ASN A 6 -13.19 0.35 14.51
N PRO A 7 -12.40 -0.39 13.70
CA PRO A 7 -10.98 -0.13 13.56
C PRO A 7 -10.72 1.25 12.96
N THR A 8 -9.83 1.96 13.63
CA THR A 8 -9.32 3.27 13.24
C THR A 8 -7.81 3.17 13.15
N SER A 9 -7.21 3.71 12.11
CA SER A 9 -5.74 3.72 11.98
C SER A 9 -5.23 5.04 11.41
N PHE A 10 -4.04 5.39 11.86
CA PHE A 10 -3.22 6.45 11.30
C PHE A 10 -1.85 5.88 10.96
N SER A 11 -1.32 6.22 9.80
CA SER A 11 0.06 5.90 9.44
C SER A 11 0.76 7.08 8.79
N PHE A 12 2.05 7.18 9.05
CA PHE A 12 2.95 8.16 8.47
C PHE A 12 4.18 7.46 7.90
N VAL A 13 4.56 7.83 6.68
CA VAL A 13 5.77 7.33 6.01
C VAL A 13 6.67 8.53 5.68
N LYS A 14 7.89 8.49 6.21
CA LYS A 14 8.98 9.33 5.74
C LYS A 14 9.71 8.60 4.63
N HIS A 15 9.63 9.14 3.44
CA HIS A 15 10.33 8.66 2.26
C HIS A 15 11.68 9.38 2.09
N LEU A 16 12.42 9.04 1.02
CA LEU A 16 13.61 9.78 0.61
C LEU A 16 13.29 11.24 0.34
N MET A 17 14.28 12.08 0.48
CA MET A 17 14.16 13.54 0.35
C MET A 17 13.09 14.08 1.32
N ASP A 18 12.24 14.98 0.87
CA ASP A 18 11.17 15.58 1.68
C ASP A 18 9.79 14.99 1.39
N ILE A 19 9.74 13.81 0.75
CA ILE A 19 8.48 13.12 0.46
C ILE A 19 7.93 12.51 1.75
N ASN A 20 6.68 12.86 2.06
CA ASN A 20 5.96 12.37 3.22
C ASN A 20 4.58 11.86 2.80
N LEU A 21 4.13 10.77 3.40
CA LEU A 21 2.82 10.21 3.17
C LEU A 21 2.11 9.98 4.49
N ALA A 22 0.87 10.44 4.60
CA ALA A 22 0.00 10.19 5.73
C ALA A 22 -1.28 9.49 5.27
N THR A 23 -1.78 8.56 6.08
CA THR A 23 -3.05 7.89 5.83
C THR A 23 -3.84 7.82 7.12
N LEU A 24 -5.12 8.21 7.06
CA LEU A 24 -6.10 8.04 8.12
C LEU A 24 -7.21 7.14 7.60
N SER A 25 -7.62 6.14 8.37
CA SER A 25 -8.74 5.27 8.00
C SER A 25 -9.63 4.96 9.21
N TYR A 26 -10.90 4.74 8.91
CA TYR A 26 -11.94 4.31 9.84
C TYR A 26 -12.85 3.31 9.14
N SER A 27 -13.32 2.31 9.86
CA SER A 27 -14.40 1.45 9.36
C SER A 27 -15.34 1.02 10.48
N THR A 28 -16.58 0.74 10.10
CA THR A 28 -17.64 0.28 11.01
C THR A 28 -18.44 -0.82 10.34
N GLU A 29 -18.97 -1.71 11.13
CA GLU A 29 -19.80 -2.80 10.67
C GLU A 29 -21.27 -2.50 10.99
N PHE A 30 -22.13 -2.67 9.99
CA PHE A 30 -23.57 -2.60 10.14
C PHE A 30 -24.12 -4.02 10.07
N GLU A 31 -24.83 -4.42 11.12
CA GLU A 31 -25.43 -5.74 11.24
C GLU A 31 -26.32 -6.05 10.02
N ASN A 32 -26.15 -7.23 9.42
CA ASN A 32 -26.84 -7.72 8.22
C ASN A 32 -26.63 -6.90 6.92
N ILE A 33 -25.78 -5.86 6.93
CA ILE A 33 -25.51 -5.06 5.73
C ILE A 33 -24.06 -5.28 5.27
N GLY A 34 -23.11 -5.31 6.21
CA GLY A 34 -21.68 -5.44 5.96
C GLY A 34 -20.86 -4.29 6.54
N ARG A 35 -19.61 -4.25 6.21
CA ARG A 35 -18.65 -3.28 6.71
C ARG A 35 -18.42 -2.15 5.72
N PHE A 36 -18.54 -0.92 6.19
CA PHE A 36 -18.19 0.28 5.46
C PHE A 36 -16.90 0.87 6.01
N GLY A 37 -16.11 1.45 5.12
CA GLY A 37 -14.87 2.12 5.47
C GLY A 37 -14.71 3.44 4.75
N ALA A 38 -13.94 4.33 5.35
CA ALA A 38 -13.48 5.57 4.72
C ALA A 38 -12.00 5.77 5.04
N ALA A 39 -11.26 6.30 4.07
CA ALA A 39 -9.87 6.67 4.28
C ALA A 39 -9.51 7.93 3.49
N VAL A 40 -8.54 8.66 4.02
CA VAL A 40 -7.86 9.76 3.33
C VAL A 40 -6.37 9.44 3.30
N LYS A 41 -5.79 9.51 2.12
CA LYS A 41 -4.35 9.37 1.88
C LYS A 41 -3.83 10.70 1.33
N TYR A 42 -2.77 11.22 1.93
CA TYR A 42 -2.12 12.45 1.51
C TYR A 42 -0.64 12.20 1.27
N ILE A 43 -0.13 12.67 0.14
CA ILE A 43 1.28 12.64 -0.22
C ILE A 43 1.74 14.07 -0.44
N ASN A 44 2.84 14.45 0.21
CA ASN A 44 3.56 15.68 -0.05
C ASN A 44 4.94 15.30 -0.63
N TYR A 45 5.26 15.84 -1.79
CA TYR A 45 6.52 15.56 -2.49
C TYR A 45 7.63 16.56 -2.12
N GLY A 46 7.33 17.52 -1.23
CA GLY A 46 8.27 18.58 -0.85
C GLY A 46 8.23 19.79 -1.79
N SER A 47 9.32 20.55 -1.77
CA SER A 47 9.53 21.72 -2.60
C SER A 47 10.59 21.45 -3.66
N PHE A 48 10.38 21.96 -4.85
CA PHE A 48 11.28 21.86 -6.01
C PHE A 48 11.71 23.24 -6.44
N ASP A 49 12.97 23.38 -6.84
CA ASP A 49 13.49 24.61 -7.43
C ASP A 49 12.90 24.82 -8.83
N GLU A 50 12.35 26.00 -9.07
CA GLU A 50 11.99 26.45 -10.40
C GLU A 50 13.20 27.11 -11.05
N ALA A 51 13.49 26.79 -12.31
CA ALA A 51 14.59 27.38 -13.06
C ALA A 51 14.14 27.80 -14.45
N ASP A 52 14.77 28.88 -14.95
CA ASP A 52 14.62 29.34 -16.33
C ASP A 52 15.38 28.42 -17.32
N ASP A 53 15.22 28.68 -18.62
CA ASP A 53 15.89 27.94 -19.70
C ASP A 53 17.42 28.03 -19.64
N PHE A 54 17.96 28.96 -18.87
CA PHE A 54 19.40 29.17 -18.66
C PHE A 54 19.90 28.51 -17.37
N GLY A 55 19.01 27.88 -16.58
CA GLY A 55 19.34 27.21 -15.32
C GLY A 55 19.41 28.17 -14.12
N ASN A 56 18.98 29.43 -14.25
CA ASN A 56 18.89 30.35 -13.12
C ASN A 56 17.64 30.02 -12.30
N ARG A 57 17.80 29.93 -10.98
CA ARG A 57 16.69 29.71 -10.06
C ARG A 57 15.74 30.90 -10.07
N THR A 58 14.46 30.68 -10.42
CA THR A 58 13.42 31.70 -10.53
C THR A 58 12.43 31.65 -9.37
N GLY A 59 12.32 30.50 -8.67
CA GLY A 59 11.37 30.30 -7.58
C GLY A 59 11.41 28.92 -7.01
N GLU A 60 10.34 28.54 -6.30
CA GLU A 60 10.07 27.21 -5.78
C GLU A 60 8.61 26.84 -6.04
N PHE A 61 8.35 25.57 -6.30
CA PHE A 61 7.00 25.03 -6.37
C PHE A 61 6.88 23.72 -5.57
N GLY A 62 5.65 23.39 -5.14
CA GLY A 62 5.35 22.13 -4.45
C GLY A 62 4.54 21.19 -5.31
N ALA A 63 4.56 19.91 -4.93
CA ALA A 63 3.65 18.90 -5.48
C ALA A 63 3.01 18.08 -4.35
N ASN A 64 1.73 17.76 -4.52
CA ASN A 64 0.99 16.96 -3.54
C ASN A 64 -0.10 16.14 -4.20
N GLU A 65 -0.49 15.06 -3.53
CA GLU A 65 -1.63 14.23 -3.93
C GLU A 65 -2.52 13.92 -2.74
N MET A 66 -3.82 13.84 -2.98
CA MET A 66 -4.81 13.45 -1.99
C MET A 66 -5.78 12.44 -2.60
N ALA A 67 -6.01 11.34 -1.90
CA ALA A 67 -7.03 10.36 -2.28
C ALA A 67 -8.06 10.22 -1.17
N PHE A 68 -9.33 10.38 -1.53
CA PHE A 68 -10.49 10.04 -0.71
C PHE A 68 -10.99 8.67 -1.13
N ILE A 69 -11.16 7.78 -0.17
CA ILE A 69 -11.49 6.37 -0.41
C ILE A 69 -12.71 6.02 0.42
N ILE A 70 -13.72 5.42 -0.22
CA ILE A 70 -14.88 4.83 0.44
C ILE A 70 -14.88 3.36 0.08
N GLY A 71 -15.03 2.49 1.08
CA GLY A 71 -14.98 1.05 0.92
C GLY A 71 -16.23 0.36 1.46
N TYR A 72 -16.55 -0.77 0.85
CA TYR A 72 -17.56 -1.70 1.31
C TYR A 72 -17.01 -3.12 1.24
N ALA A 73 -17.29 -3.92 2.27
CA ALA A 73 -16.93 -5.34 2.31
C ALA A 73 -18.04 -6.15 2.98
N ASN A 74 -18.21 -7.37 2.50
CA ASN A 74 -19.13 -8.34 3.09
C ASN A 74 -18.61 -9.77 2.84
N ASN A 75 -19.27 -10.76 3.43
CA ASN A 75 -19.01 -12.16 3.18
C ASN A 75 -20.11 -12.77 2.29
N LEU A 76 -19.74 -13.66 1.39
CA LEU A 76 -20.67 -14.49 0.62
C LEU A 76 -21.07 -15.74 1.39
N ASP A 77 -20.11 -16.32 2.12
CA ASP A 77 -20.29 -17.42 3.04
C ASP A 77 -19.29 -17.29 4.22
N GLU A 78 -19.19 -18.30 5.08
CA GLU A 78 -18.34 -18.29 6.27
C GLU A 78 -16.84 -18.07 5.95
N ASN A 79 -16.41 -18.42 4.74
CA ASN A 79 -15.00 -18.44 4.35
C ASN A 79 -14.66 -17.54 3.18
N PHE A 80 -15.66 -17.01 2.48
CA PHE A 80 -15.46 -16.21 1.27
C PHE A 80 -15.97 -14.78 1.46
N TYR A 81 -15.04 -13.83 1.30
CA TYR A 81 -15.27 -12.40 1.49
C TYR A 81 -15.01 -11.65 0.20
N TYR A 82 -15.75 -10.59 -0.02
CA TYR A 82 -15.56 -9.67 -1.12
C TYR A 82 -15.58 -8.23 -0.64
N GLY A 83 -14.97 -7.35 -1.42
CA GLY A 83 -14.99 -5.92 -1.12
C GLY A 83 -14.70 -5.08 -2.35
N ALA A 84 -15.12 -3.83 -2.27
CA ALA A 84 -14.83 -2.82 -3.27
C ALA A 84 -14.50 -1.49 -2.60
N ASN A 85 -13.59 -0.71 -3.21
CA ASN A 85 -13.32 0.67 -2.86
C ASN A 85 -13.62 1.57 -4.06
N ALA A 86 -14.19 2.74 -3.81
CA ALA A 86 -14.22 3.85 -4.76
C ALA A 86 -13.24 4.91 -4.28
N LYS A 87 -12.43 5.45 -5.20
CA LYS A 87 -11.39 6.43 -4.94
C LYS A 87 -11.62 7.68 -5.77
N PHE A 88 -11.52 8.83 -5.15
CA PHE A 88 -11.36 10.11 -5.83
C PHE A 88 -9.96 10.65 -5.52
N ILE A 89 -9.20 10.96 -6.55
CA ILE A 89 -7.79 11.35 -6.46
C ILE A 89 -7.67 12.77 -6.99
N TYR A 90 -7.02 13.63 -6.22
CA TYR A 90 -6.62 14.97 -6.60
C TYR A 90 -5.09 15.04 -6.55
N SER A 91 -4.49 15.56 -7.60
CA SER A 91 -3.05 15.78 -7.69
C SER A 91 -2.78 17.22 -8.12
N GLY A 92 -1.89 17.89 -7.40
CA GLY A 92 -1.47 19.26 -7.66
C GLY A 92 0.05 19.34 -7.83
N ILE A 93 0.49 20.09 -8.83
CA ILE A 93 1.89 20.43 -9.08
C ILE A 93 2.00 21.87 -9.55
N ALA A 94 2.78 22.69 -8.85
CA ALA A 94 2.88 24.13 -9.09
C ALA A 94 1.48 24.78 -9.09
N ASP A 95 1.10 25.44 -10.19
CA ASP A 95 -0.19 26.09 -10.42
C ASP A 95 -1.24 25.18 -11.11
N ARG A 96 -0.94 23.90 -11.29
CA ARG A 96 -1.74 22.94 -12.05
C ARG A 96 -2.31 21.85 -11.18
N SER A 97 -3.46 21.33 -11.60
CA SER A 97 -4.09 20.20 -10.90
C SER A 97 -4.71 19.20 -11.88
N SER A 98 -4.82 17.98 -11.41
CA SER A 98 -5.45 16.87 -12.09
C SER A 98 -6.36 16.12 -11.13
N THR A 99 -7.41 15.51 -11.64
CA THR A 99 -8.29 14.64 -10.85
C THR A 99 -8.49 13.29 -11.56
N ALA A 100 -8.69 12.25 -10.77
CA ALA A 100 -8.97 10.92 -11.29
C ALA A 100 -9.99 10.17 -10.40
N MET A 101 -10.62 9.17 -10.97
CA MET A 101 -11.44 8.21 -10.23
C MET A 101 -10.97 6.78 -10.50
N ALA A 102 -11.00 5.96 -9.47
CA ALA A 102 -10.67 4.55 -9.57
C ALA A 102 -11.54 3.69 -8.66
N VAL A 103 -11.62 2.41 -9.01
CA VAL A 103 -12.26 1.36 -8.20
C VAL A 103 -11.23 0.27 -7.92
N ASP A 104 -11.21 -0.23 -6.67
CA ASP A 104 -10.55 -1.48 -6.35
C ASP A 104 -11.60 -2.55 -6.10
N LEU A 105 -11.31 -3.77 -6.53
CA LEU A 105 -12.12 -4.96 -6.26
C LEU A 105 -11.24 -6.00 -5.57
N GLY A 106 -11.78 -6.67 -4.57
CA GLY A 106 -11.04 -7.67 -3.81
C GLY A 106 -11.88 -8.88 -3.44
N LEU A 107 -11.24 -10.04 -3.46
CA LEU A 107 -11.78 -11.32 -3.00
C LEU A 107 -10.81 -11.92 -1.99
N HIS A 108 -11.35 -12.53 -0.94
CA HIS A 108 -10.56 -13.21 0.08
C HIS A 108 -11.24 -14.53 0.45
N TYR A 109 -10.47 -15.61 0.42
CA TYR A 109 -10.90 -16.93 0.83
C TYR A 109 -10.03 -17.44 1.98
N ALA A 110 -10.66 -17.78 3.07
CA ALA A 110 -9.99 -18.33 4.27
C ALA A 110 -10.29 -19.81 4.43
N ILE A 111 -9.30 -20.60 4.85
CA ILE A 111 -9.47 -21.98 5.31
C ILE A 111 -9.03 -22.03 6.77
N PRO A 112 -9.94 -21.74 7.74
CA PRO A 112 -9.58 -21.58 9.15
C PRO A 112 -8.88 -22.80 9.75
N ASP A 113 -9.39 -24.00 9.48
CA ASP A 113 -8.86 -25.27 10.02
C ASP A 113 -7.42 -25.56 9.59
N LYS A 114 -7.01 -25.02 8.44
CA LYS A 114 -5.66 -25.20 7.88
C LYS A 114 -4.80 -23.94 7.99
N ASN A 115 -5.36 -22.85 8.51
CA ASN A 115 -4.70 -21.56 8.64
C ASN A 115 -4.20 -20.97 7.31
N TRP A 116 -4.84 -21.27 6.18
CA TRP A 116 -4.57 -20.71 4.88
C TRP A 116 -5.49 -19.52 4.58
N ASN A 117 -4.93 -18.52 3.92
CA ASN A 117 -5.70 -17.41 3.34
C ASN A 117 -5.21 -17.18 1.91
N PHE A 118 -6.15 -16.94 1.01
CA PHE A 118 -5.92 -16.60 -0.39
C PHE A 118 -6.58 -15.27 -0.68
N GLY A 119 -5.90 -14.42 -1.43
CA GLY A 119 -6.38 -13.12 -1.84
C GLY A 119 -6.24 -12.90 -3.34
N PHE A 120 -7.20 -12.21 -3.92
CA PHE A 120 -7.14 -11.69 -5.27
C PHE A 120 -7.65 -10.25 -5.25
N ALA A 121 -6.96 -9.35 -5.95
CA ALA A 121 -7.40 -7.97 -6.07
C ALA A 121 -7.08 -7.40 -7.45
N VAL A 122 -7.96 -6.51 -7.91
CA VAL A 122 -7.72 -5.60 -9.02
C VAL A 122 -7.77 -4.19 -8.46
N LEU A 123 -6.66 -3.47 -8.55
CA LEU A 123 -6.48 -2.15 -7.95
C LEU A 123 -6.41 -1.08 -9.03
N ASN A 124 -6.94 0.13 -8.70
CA ASN A 124 -6.87 1.32 -9.54
C ASN A 124 -7.51 1.17 -10.93
N LEU A 125 -8.59 0.38 -11.03
CA LEU A 125 -9.38 0.32 -12.26
C LEU A 125 -10.14 1.64 -12.44
N GLY A 126 -9.69 2.49 -13.35
CA GLY A 126 -10.26 3.82 -13.55
C GLY A 126 -9.49 4.68 -14.51
N GLY A 127 -9.65 5.99 -14.41
CA GLY A 127 -8.99 6.93 -15.30
C GLY A 127 -9.01 8.37 -14.78
N GLN A 128 -8.26 9.21 -15.45
CA GLN A 128 -8.16 10.63 -15.21
C GLN A 128 -9.43 11.35 -15.66
N LEU A 129 -9.97 12.23 -14.83
CA LEU A 129 -11.15 13.05 -15.11
C LEU A 129 -10.79 14.42 -15.64
N SER A 130 -9.75 15.03 -15.05
CA SER A 130 -9.18 16.30 -15.54
C SER A 130 -7.68 16.18 -15.65
N LYS A 131 -7.08 16.86 -16.59
CA LYS A 131 -5.66 16.80 -16.92
C LYS A 131 -4.96 18.07 -16.42
N TYR A 132 -3.64 17.99 -16.22
CA TYR A 132 -2.83 19.17 -15.89
C TYR A 132 -2.82 20.21 -17.02
N TYR A 133 -2.88 19.75 -18.28
CA TYR A 133 -2.96 20.57 -19.48
C TYR A 133 -4.08 20.06 -20.38
N GLU A 134 -4.89 20.94 -20.93
CA GLU A 134 -5.99 20.58 -21.84
C GLU A 134 -5.49 19.83 -23.10
N THR A 135 -4.26 20.16 -23.53
CA THR A 135 -3.64 19.60 -24.73
C THR A 135 -2.91 18.27 -24.51
N SER A 136 -2.69 17.85 -23.25
CA SER A 136 -2.04 16.56 -22.95
C SER A 136 -2.98 15.39 -23.23
N GLU A 137 -2.43 14.20 -23.42
CA GLU A 137 -3.20 12.95 -23.37
C GLU A 137 -3.58 12.64 -21.91
N ALA A 138 -4.59 11.80 -21.71
CA ALA A 138 -4.95 11.33 -20.37
C ALA A 138 -3.89 10.34 -19.88
N GLU A 139 -3.49 10.48 -18.63
CA GLU A 139 -2.57 9.56 -17.99
C GLU A 139 -3.33 8.33 -17.46
N ASP A 140 -2.79 7.16 -17.70
CA ASP A 140 -3.34 5.93 -17.16
C ASP A 140 -3.04 5.81 -15.66
N LEU A 141 -4.02 5.34 -14.91
CA LEU A 141 -3.78 4.99 -13.52
C LEU A 141 -2.99 3.67 -13.42
N PRO A 142 -2.18 3.50 -12.38
CA PRO A 142 -1.37 2.29 -12.20
C PRO A 142 -2.25 1.08 -11.83
N LEU A 143 -2.90 0.49 -12.86
CA LEU A 143 -3.69 -0.72 -12.70
C LEU A 143 -2.80 -1.85 -12.20
N ASP A 144 -3.21 -2.53 -11.14
CA ASP A 144 -2.46 -3.63 -10.55
C ASP A 144 -3.39 -4.83 -10.29
N VAL A 145 -3.01 -5.99 -10.81
CA VAL A 145 -3.66 -7.27 -10.51
C VAL A 145 -2.77 -8.05 -9.55
N VAL A 146 -3.30 -8.32 -8.37
CA VAL A 146 -2.58 -8.91 -7.25
C VAL A 146 -3.18 -10.26 -6.87
N VAL A 147 -2.30 -11.25 -6.64
CA VAL A 147 -2.66 -12.56 -6.06
C VAL A 147 -1.78 -12.80 -4.86
N GLY A 148 -2.38 -13.17 -3.74
CA GLY A 148 -1.66 -13.41 -2.51
C GLY A 148 -2.07 -14.69 -1.81
N VAL A 149 -1.12 -15.28 -1.09
CA VAL A 149 -1.37 -16.42 -0.22
C VAL A 149 -0.65 -16.25 1.11
N SER A 150 -1.29 -16.62 2.20
CA SER A 150 -0.60 -16.68 3.49
C SER A 150 -0.99 -17.91 4.29
N LYS A 151 -0.06 -18.38 5.12
CA LYS A 151 -0.25 -19.50 6.03
C LYS A 151 0.32 -19.18 7.41
N ARG A 152 -0.47 -19.42 8.46
CA ARG A 152 0.04 -19.47 9.82
C ARG A 152 0.44 -20.93 10.12
N LEU A 153 1.66 -21.11 10.58
CA LEU A 153 2.17 -22.44 10.94
C LEU A 153 1.59 -22.89 12.28
N GLU A 154 1.19 -24.17 12.36
CA GLU A 154 0.47 -24.69 13.53
C GLU A 154 1.34 -24.76 14.79
N ASN A 155 2.61 -25.13 14.64
CA ASN A 155 3.53 -25.35 15.76
C ASN A 155 4.53 -24.20 15.98
N LEU A 156 4.40 -23.10 15.23
CA LEU A 156 5.27 -21.94 15.33
C LEU A 156 4.43 -20.67 15.34
N PRO A 157 4.80 -19.66 16.13
CA PRO A 157 4.12 -18.36 16.13
C PRO A 157 4.50 -17.54 14.89
N LEU A 158 4.46 -18.16 13.72
CA LEU A 158 4.93 -17.64 12.45
C LEU A 158 3.83 -17.69 11.39
N ARG A 159 3.57 -16.54 10.75
CA ARG A 159 2.79 -16.43 9.51
C ARG A 159 3.75 -16.12 8.37
N LEU A 160 3.65 -16.88 7.29
CA LEU A 160 4.33 -16.63 6.02
C LEU A 160 3.33 -16.09 5.01
N SER A 161 3.77 -15.19 4.15
CA SER A 161 2.99 -14.67 3.02
C SER A 161 3.83 -14.62 1.74
N LEU A 162 3.16 -14.74 0.60
CA LEU A 162 3.69 -14.57 -0.74
C LEU A 162 2.65 -13.86 -1.57
N ASP A 163 3.01 -12.74 -2.17
CA ASP A 163 2.14 -11.92 -2.99
C ASP A 163 2.83 -11.65 -4.33
N PHE A 164 2.05 -11.75 -5.42
CA PHE A 164 2.45 -11.36 -6.77
C PHE A 164 1.68 -10.14 -7.18
N HIS A 165 2.38 -9.15 -7.73
CA HIS A 165 1.86 -7.86 -8.16
C HIS A 165 2.01 -7.69 -9.67
N LYS A 166 1.30 -6.71 -10.25
CA LYS A 166 1.45 -6.30 -11.65
C LYS A 166 1.27 -7.45 -12.64
N LEU A 167 0.40 -8.42 -12.32
CA LEU A 167 0.14 -9.57 -13.17
C LEU A 167 -0.53 -9.20 -14.51
N ASN A 168 -1.09 -7.99 -14.59
CA ASN A 168 -1.67 -7.40 -15.80
C ASN A 168 -0.65 -6.76 -16.73
N GLU A 169 0.59 -6.51 -16.29
CA GLU A 169 1.61 -5.91 -17.15
C GLU A 169 2.00 -6.87 -18.28
N ASP A 170 2.09 -6.31 -19.49
CA ASP A 170 2.58 -7.07 -20.64
C ASP A 170 4.11 -7.15 -20.58
N ARG A 171 4.63 -8.37 -20.49
CA ARG A 171 6.06 -8.66 -20.40
C ARG A 171 6.42 -9.70 -21.45
N ASP A 172 7.62 -9.59 -22.01
CA ASP A 172 8.10 -10.43 -23.10
C ASP A 172 8.06 -11.94 -22.81
N ASP A 173 8.21 -12.31 -21.54
CA ASP A 173 8.13 -13.70 -21.07
C ASP A 173 7.07 -13.87 -19.98
N PHE A 174 6.29 -14.96 -20.06
CA PHE A 174 5.29 -15.32 -19.05
C PHE A 174 5.89 -15.42 -17.64
N ILE A 175 7.12 -15.94 -17.50
CA ILE A 175 7.81 -16.07 -16.20
C ILE A 175 8.18 -14.70 -15.62
N GLU A 176 8.40 -13.70 -16.45
CA GLU A 176 8.75 -12.35 -16.01
C GLU A 176 7.61 -11.65 -15.26
N ARG A 177 6.36 -12.01 -15.54
CA ARG A 177 5.18 -11.51 -14.80
C ARG A 177 5.23 -11.85 -13.31
N PHE A 178 5.87 -12.95 -12.94
CA PHE A 178 6.00 -13.39 -11.55
C PHE A 178 7.25 -12.84 -10.84
N LYS A 179 8.04 -11.97 -11.49
CA LYS A 179 9.18 -11.32 -10.85
C LYS A 179 8.79 -10.20 -9.89
N ALA A 180 7.61 -9.60 -10.06
CA ALA A 180 7.06 -8.64 -9.10
C ALA A 180 6.40 -9.40 -7.93
N PHE A 181 7.20 -9.92 -7.01
CA PHE A 181 6.71 -10.65 -5.86
C PHE A 181 7.27 -10.11 -4.53
N THR A 182 6.49 -10.29 -3.48
CA THR A 182 6.86 -9.98 -2.10
C THR A 182 6.70 -11.23 -1.23
N VAL A 183 7.71 -11.51 -0.41
CA VAL A 183 7.65 -12.56 0.63
C VAL A 183 7.65 -11.89 2.00
N GLY A 184 6.78 -12.35 2.89
CA GLY A 184 6.67 -11.84 4.25
C GLY A 184 6.70 -12.94 5.30
N ALA A 185 7.24 -12.59 6.47
CA ALA A 185 7.22 -13.42 7.67
C ALA A 185 6.84 -12.55 8.88
N GLU A 186 5.79 -12.94 9.60
CA GLU A 186 5.37 -12.31 10.86
C GLU A 186 5.52 -13.30 12.02
N PHE A 187 6.41 -12.97 12.96
CA PHE A 187 6.61 -13.70 14.20
C PHE A 187 5.81 -13.04 15.32
N THR A 188 4.87 -13.76 15.92
CA THR A 188 4.13 -13.33 17.12
C THR A 188 4.94 -13.78 18.35
N LEU A 189 5.89 -12.94 18.78
CA LEU A 189 6.80 -13.26 19.88
C LEU A 189 6.08 -13.33 21.24
N SER A 190 5.03 -12.50 21.40
CA SER A 190 4.14 -12.52 22.56
C SER A 190 2.79 -11.93 22.19
N LYS A 191 1.84 -11.87 23.16
CA LYS A 191 0.55 -11.16 22.99
C LYS A 191 0.71 -9.66 22.70
N VAL A 192 1.89 -9.11 23.03
CA VAL A 192 2.20 -7.68 22.95
C VAL A 192 3.13 -7.38 21.77
N LEU A 193 3.98 -8.32 21.38
CA LEU A 193 5.12 -8.06 20.49
C LEU A 193 5.06 -8.91 19.23
N LYS A 194 5.14 -8.26 18.07
CA LYS A 194 5.25 -8.86 16.74
C LYS A 194 6.51 -8.37 16.04
N LEU A 195 7.25 -9.27 15.41
CA LEU A 195 8.37 -8.97 14.54
C LEU A 195 8.00 -9.36 13.11
N ARG A 196 8.31 -8.48 12.14
CA ARG A 196 8.02 -8.70 10.72
C ARG A 196 9.30 -8.57 9.91
N LEU A 197 9.47 -9.49 8.98
CA LEU A 197 10.53 -9.45 7.98
C LEU A 197 9.88 -9.57 6.60
N GLY A 198 10.44 -8.89 5.62
CA GLY A 198 9.92 -8.91 4.27
C GLY A 198 11.02 -8.79 3.22
N TYR A 199 10.74 -9.30 2.05
CA TYR A 199 11.57 -9.16 0.88
C TYR A 199 10.70 -8.85 -0.33
N ASP A 200 11.05 -7.79 -1.06
CA ASP A 200 10.38 -7.28 -2.25
C ASP A 200 11.37 -7.36 -3.43
N ASN A 201 11.08 -8.26 -4.37
CA ASN A 201 11.97 -8.54 -5.49
C ASN A 201 11.94 -7.43 -6.55
N GLU A 202 10.81 -6.79 -6.76
CA GLU A 202 10.68 -5.68 -7.69
C GLU A 202 11.51 -4.49 -7.20
N ARG A 203 11.33 -4.08 -5.96
CA ARG A 203 12.09 -3.00 -5.33
C ARG A 203 13.59 -3.29 -5.33
N ARG A 204 13.98 -4.55 -5.11
CA ARG A 204 15.39 -4.94 -5.24
C ARG A 204 15.92 -4.71 -6.66
N SER A 205 15.11 -5.00 -7.67
CA SER A 205 15.49 -4.81 -9.08
C SER A 205 15.57 -3.33 -9.47
N GLU A 206 14.61 -2.53 -9.03
CA GLU A 206 14.52 -1.10 -9.32
C GLU A 206 15.66 -0.28 -8.67
N PHE A 207 16.03 -0.61 -7.43
CA PHE A 207 17.10 0.10 -6.69
C PHE A 207 18.48 -0.56 -6.83
N LYS A 208 18.67 -1.40 -7.84
CA LYS A 208 19.98 -1.94 -8.18
C LYS A 208 20.81 -0.91 -8.94
N ILE A 209 21.94 -0.51 -8.38
CA ILE A 209 22.91 0.40 -9.02
C ILE A 209 24.06 -0.42 -9.58
N GLY A 210 24.16 -0.49 -10.90
CA GLY A 210 25.14 -1.33 -11.59
C GLY A 210 24.96 -2.82 -11.26
N SER A 211 25.99 -3.47 -10.73
CA SER A 211 25.92 -4.88 -10.28
C SER A 211 25.48 -5.04 -8.83
N THR A 212 25.35 -3.95 -8.06
CA THR A 212 25.14 -3.98 -6.60
C THR A 212 23.72 -3.53 -6.25
N ALA A 213 22.93 -4.41 -5.64
CA ALA A 213 21.62 -4.08 -5.07
C ALA A 213 21.71 -3.80 -3.54
N GLY A 214 22.84 -4.10 -2.91
CA GLY A 214 22.99 -4.00 -1.46
C GLY A 214 21.87 -4.77 -0.74
N VAL A 215 21.23 -4.10 0.23
CA VAL A 215 20.08 -4.61 0.98
C VAL A 215 18.73 -4.05 0.44
N ALA A 216 18.69 -3.52 -0.79
CA ALA A 216 17.44 -3.09 -1.41
C ALA A 216 16.42 -4.23 -1.44
N GLY A 217 15.13 -3.90 -1.21
CA GLY A 217 14.04 -4.85 -1.15
C GLY A 217 13.86 -5.55 0.19
N PHE A 218 14.81 -5.48 1.13
CA PHE A 218 14.62 -6.02 2.48
C PHE A 218 13.83 -5.04 3.36
N ASN A 219 12.93 -5.60 4.16
CA ASN A 219 12.05 -4.86 5.05
C ASN A 219 12.07 -5.49 6.44
N ALA A 220 12.01 -4.68 7.48
CA ALA A 220 11.86 -5.12 8.86
C ALA A 220 10.80 -4.27 9.56
N GLY A 221 10.07 -4.87 10.48
CA GLY A 221 9.02 -4.17 11.23
C GLY A 221 8.83 -4.72 12.62
N LEU A 222 8.39 -3.85 13.51
CA LEU A 222 8.08 -4.15 14.89
C LEU A 222 6.67 -3.64 15.20
N GLY A 223 5.85 -4.49 15.81
CA GLY A 223 4.52 -4.14 16.30
C GLY A 223 4.42 -4.34 17.80
N VAL A 224 3.93 -3.33 18.53
CA VAL A 224 3.74 -3.35 19.98
C VAL A 224 2.31 -3.02 20.30
N LYS A 225 1.62 -3.91 21.02
CA LYS A 225 0.25 -3.71 21.50
C LYS A 225 0.28 -3.22 22.95
N VAL A 226 -0.35 -2.07 23.20
CA VAL A 226 -0.51 -1.49 24.55
C VAL A 226 -2.00 -1.20 24.76
N SER A 227 -2.64 -1.96 25.64
CA SER A 227 -4.10 -1.93 25.82
C SER A 227 -4.81 -2.15 24.49
N ASP A 228 -5.66 -1.24 24.05
CA ASP A 228 -6.41 -1.31 22.80
C ASP A 228 -5.67 -0.70 21.60
N TYR A 229 -4.48 -0.15 21.84
CA TYR A 229 -3.66 0.48 20.80
C TYR A 229 -2.57 -0.46 20.30
N GLN A 230 -2.41 -0.48 18.99
CA GLN A 230 -1.30 -1.14 18.29
C GLN A 230 -0.39 -0.07 17.71
N PHE A 231 0.88 -0.08 18.09
CA PHE A 231 1.94 0.77 17.53
C PHE A 231 2.80 -0.08 16.61
N ASP A 232 3.01 0.40 15.40
CA ASP A 232 3.81 -0.29 14.40
C ASP A 232 4.93 0.63 13.90
N TYR A 233 6.12 0.08 13.81
CA TYR A 233 7.24 0.69 13.13
C TYR A 233 7.73 -0.22 12.02
N GLY A 234 8.04 0.33 10.85
CA GLY A 234 8.58 -0.40 9.70
C GLY A 234 9.73 0.37 9.06
N TYR A 235 10.74 -0.37 8.66
CA TYR A 235 11.84 0.09 7.84
C TYR A 235 11.87 -0.71 6.54
N SER A 236 12.00 -0.01 5.41
CA SER A 236 12.16 -0.62 4.08
C SER A 236 13.42 -0.08 3.44
N SER A 237 14.35 -0.97 3.09
CA SER A 237 15.60 -0.57 2.47
C SER A 237 15.46 -0.33 0.97
N LEU A 238 15.99 0.80 0.52
CA LEU A 238 16.18 1.15 -0.89
C LEU A 238 17.64 0.98 -1.33
N GLY A 239 18.40 0.14 -0.62
CA GLY A 239 19.81 -0.13 -0.90
C GLY A 239 20.69 1.06 -0.61
N LEU A 240 21.50 1.44 -1.60
CA LEU A 240 22.47 2.55 -1.46
C LEU A 240 21.79 3.92 -1.44
N VAL A 241 20.54 4.02 -1.88
CA VAL A 241 19.81 5.30 -1.95
C VAL A 241 19.27 5.71 -0.57
N GLY A 242 19.09 4.74 0.34
CA GLY A 242 18.57 5.01 1.68
C GLY A 242 17.46 4.06 2.11
N GLY A 243 16.47 4.55 2.85
CA GLY A 243 15.36 3.73 3.32
C GLY A 243 14.12 4.56 3.68
N LEU A 244 13.01 3.85 3.79
CA LEU A 244 11.71 4.39 4.20
C LEU A 244 11.46 4.04 5.65
N HIS A 245 10.94 4.99 6.40
CA HIS A 245 10.46 4.79 7.76
C HIS A 245 8.95 4.94 7.81
N ARG A 246 8.28 3.95 8.34
CA ARG A 246 6.82 3.96 8.55
C ARG A 246 6.51 3.87 10.04
N ILE A 247 5.64 4.74 10.51
CA ILE A 247 5.08 4.70 11.86
C ILE A 247 3.56 4.56 11.70
N GLY A 248 2.95 3.68 12.47
CA GLY A 248 1.52 3.46 12.49
C GLY A 248 0.98 3.36 13.90
N ILE A 249 -0.23 3.84 14.08
CA ILE A 249 -1.04 3.60 15.28
C ILE A 249 -2.42 3.16 14.84
N SER A 250 -2.94 2.12 15.48
CA SER A 250 -4.31 1.65 15.24
C SER A 250 -4.98 1.25 16.53
N THR A 251 -6.30 1.36 16.55
CA THR A 251 -7.16 0.93 17.65
C THR A 251 -8.47 0.40 17.10
N SER A 252 -9.20 -0.35 17.90
CA SER A 252 -10.58 -0.75 17.59
C SER A 252 -11.48 -0.13 18.66
N LEU A 253 -12.31 0.81 18.25
CA LEU A 253 -13.27 1.54 19.08
C LEU A 253 -14.57 0.74 19.25
#